data_994e8dba181b0253f82ba94b5ec1c8ac
#
_entry.id   994e8dba181b0253f82ba94b5ec1c8ac
#
_cell.length_a   1.000
_cell.length_b   1.000
_cell.length_c   1.000
_cell.angle_alpha   90.00
_cell.angle_beta   90.00
_cell.angle_gamma   90.00
#
_symmetry.space_group_name_H-M   'P 1'
#
loop_
_entity.id
_entity.type
_entity.pdbx_description
1 polymer ?
#
loop_
_entity_poly.entity_id
_entity_poly.type
_entity_poly.pdbx_seq_one_letter_code
_entity_poly.pdbx_strand_id
1 'polypeptide(L)'
;IAPHRWTERYEELRMRTENFVAKTGANVKIFLANMGPIPQHKARADFVTSFMQVAAFEVMTNNVFPTVEEAVKAALESGADATIVCSTDATYPELAPAVTKGIKAVNPEMKVFLAGAPSAELKEICDAAGMDDYISVKSNCYETLLRMQKERGMF
;
A
#
# COMPACT_ATOMS: atom_id res chain seq x y z
N ILE A 1 10.10 17.41 -24.33
CA ILE A 1 10.43 16.02 -24.64
C ILE A 1 10.38 15.15 -23.39
N ALA A 2 11.04 15.57 -22.32
CA ALA A 2 10.97 14.83 -21.06
C ALA A 2 9.53 14.60 -20.53
N PRO A 3 8.62 15.60 -20.59
CA PRO A 3 7.23 15.39 -20.17
C PRO A 3 6.50 14.27 -20.92
N HIS A 4 6.77 14.12 -22.21
CA HIS A 4 6.14 13.07 -23.02
C HIS A 4 6.56 11.67 -22.56
N ARG A 5 7.84 11.47 -22.23
CA ARG A 5 8.32 10.17 -21.77
C ARG A 5 7.72 9.75 -20.44
N TRP A 6 7.58 10.71 -19.51
CA TRP A 6 6.97 10.41 -18.21
C TRP A 6 5.50 10.04 -18.36
N THR A 7 4.76 10.78 -19.18
CA THR A 7 3.36 10.49 -19.45
C THR A 7 3.20 9.11 -20.08
N GLU A 8 4.03 8.77 -21.05
CA GLU A 8 3.98 7.48 -21.74
C GLU A 8 4.24 6.30 -20.78
N ARG A 9 5.18 6.44 -19.85
CA ARG A 9 5.47 5.40 -18.85
C ARG A 9 4.27 5.13 -17.94
N TYR A 10 3.62 6.18 -17.48
CA TYR A 10 2.45 6.04 -16.61
C TYR A 10 1.25 5.49 -17.39
N GLU A 11 1.08 5.89 -18.62
CA GLU A 11 0.06 5.33 -19.50
C GLU A 11 0.28 3.83 -19.72
N GLU A 12 1.51 3.41 -19.90
CA GLU A 12 1.85 1.98 -20.04
C GLU A 12 1.52 1.18 -18.79
N LEU A 13 1.82 1.72 -17.61
CA LEU A 13 1.43 1.09 -16.35
C LEU A 13 -0.08 0.88 -16.28
N ARG A 14 -0.82 1.92 -16.57
CA ARG A 14 -2.27 1.88 -16.51
C ARG A 14 -2.85 0.91 -17.52
N MET A 15 -2.37 0.95 -18.75
CA MET A 15 -2.81 0.04 -19.81
C MET A 15 -2.52 -1.41 -19.46
N ARG A 16 -1.36 -1.69 -18.89
CA ARG A 16 -0.98 -3.05 -18.47
C ARG A 16 -1.97 -3.59 -17.44
N THR A 17 -2.32 -2.78 -16.44
CA THR A 17 -3.32 -3.17 -15.45
C THR A 17 -4.68 -3.38 -16.09
N GLU A 18 -5.13 -2.47 -16.92
CA GLU A 18 -6.43 -2.56 -17.58
C GLU A 18 -6.53 -3.79 -18.49
N ASN A 19 -5.47 -4.11 -19.22
CA ASN A 19 -5.41 -5.31 -20.05
C ASN A 19 -5.43 -6.58 -19.21
N PHE A 20 -4.72 -6.59 -18.10
CA PHE A 20 -4.70 -7.73 -17.17
C PHE A 20 -6.10 -7.97 -16.59
N VAL A 21 -6.78 -6.91 -16.17
CA VAL A 21 -8.16 -7.00 -15.65
C VAL A 21 -9.11 -7.52 -16.73
N ALA A 22 -8.97 -7.05 -17.96
CA ALA A 22 -9.79 -7.49 -19.08
C ALA A 22 -9.62 -8.99 -19.38
N LYS A 23 -8.40 -9.52 -19.22
CA LYS A 23 -8.10 -10.93 -19.46
C LYS A 23 -8.49 -11.85 -18.31
N THR A 24 -8.25 -11.42 -17.08
CA THR A 24 -8.36 -12.29 -15.91
C THR A 24 -9.57 -12.00 -15.02
N GLY A 25 -10.14 -10.81 -15.14
CA GLY A 25 -11.19 -10.33 -14.24
C GLY A 25 -10.68 -9.95 -12.85
N ALA A 26 -9.38 -9.96 -12.63
CA ALA A 26 -8.75 -9.67 -11.33
C ALA A 26 -7.81 -8.48 -11.42
N ASN A 27 -7.75 -7.68 -10.36
CA ASN A 27 -6.85 -6.53 -10.24
C ASN A 27 -6.00 -6.65 -8.99
N VAL A 28 -4.96 -5.84 -8.89
CA VAL A 28 -4.23 -5.65 -7.64
C VAL A 28 -5.16 -4.88 -6.70
N LYS A 29 -5.42 -5.45 -5.54
CA LYS A 29 -6.28 -4.85 -4.52
C LYS A 29 -5.42 -4.36 -3.36
N ILE A 30 -5.62 -3.10 -3.00
CA ILE A 30 -4.89 -2.45 -1.92
C ILE A 30 -5.87 -2.14 -0.79
N PHE A 31 -5.59 -2.64 0.39
CA PHE A 31 -6.38 -2.38 1.59
C PHE A 31 -5.71 -1.27 2.41
N LEU A 32 -6.44 -0.22 2.75
CA LEU A 32 -5.91 0.85 3.60
C LEU A 32 -6.29 0.58 5.05
N ALA A 33 -5.31 0.32 5.89
CA ALA A 33 -5.50 0.21 7.32
C ALA A 33 -5.38 1.61 7.93
N ASN A 34 -6.48 2.36 7.89
CA ASN A 34 -6.54 3.73 8.41
C ASN A 34 -6.73 3.68 9.92
N MET A 35 -5.69 4.08 10.65
CA MET A 35 -5.66 3.96 12.09
C MET A 35 -5.93 5.32 12.76
N GLY A 36 -6.79 5.30 13.77
CA GLY A 36 -7.13 6.49 14.53
C GLY A 36 -8.17 7.37 13.84
N PRO A 37 -8.45 8.57 14.40
CA PRO A 37 -9.43 9.49 13.83
C PRO A 37 -9.04 10.01 12.45
N ILE A 38 -10.03 10.46 11.70
CA ILE A 38 -9.85 10.94 10.32
C ILE A 38 -8.68 11.94 10.17
N PRO A 39 -8.53 12.97 11.03
CA PRO A 39 -7.42 13.92 10.87
C PRO A 39 -6.02 13.28 10.94
N GLN A 40 -5.89 12.12 11.58
CA GLN A 40 -4.60 11.45 11.73
C GLN A 40 -4.17 10.67 10.50
N HIS A 41 -5.11 10.10 9.74
CA HIS A 41 -4.77 9.25 8.61
C HIS A 41 -5.14 9.81 7.23
N LYS A 42 -6.06 10.77 7.17
CA LYS A 42 -6.66 11.22 5.90
C LYS A 42 -5.63 11.65 4.86
N ALA A 43 -4.69 12.50 5.22
CA ALA A 43 -3.71 13.02 4.26
C ALA A 43 -2.86 11.89 3.64
N ARG A 44 -2.46 10.93 4.45
CA ARG A 44 -1.67 9.79 3.98
C ARG A 44 -2.50 8.79 3.20
N ALA A 45 -3.72 8.55 3.63
CA ALA A 45 -4.65 7.71 2.89
C ALA A 45 -4.92 8.29 1.50
N ASP A 46 -5.16 9.58 1.39
CA ASP A 46 -5.37 10.25 0.11
C ASP A 46 -4.14 10.18 -0.78
N PHE A 47 -2.95 10.37 -0.19
CA PHE A 47 -1.69 10.29 -0.93
C PHE A 47 -1.48 8.88 -1.52
N VAL A 48 -1.59 7.84 -0.70
CA VAL A 48 -1.35 6.47 -1.19
C VAL A 48 -2.45 6.00 -2.13
N THR A 49 -3.68 6.47 -1.95
CA THR A 49 -4.77 6.19 -2.89
C THR A 49 -4.42 6.72 -4.28
N SER A 50 -4.03 7.99 -4.36
CA SER A 50 -3.62 8.61 -5.63
C SER A 50 -2.41 7.89 -6.23
N PHE A 51 -1.44 7.53 -5.38
CA PHE A 51 -0.24 6.81 -5.79
C PHE A 51 -0.59 5.48 -6.48
N MET A 52 -1.44 4.70 -5.86
CA MET A 52 -1.82 3.38 -6.38
C MET A 52 -2.74 3.48 -7.60
N GLN A 53 -3.58 4.50 -7.67
CA GLN A 53 -4.50 4.69 -8.80
C GLN A 53 -3.79 5.11 -10.08
N VAL A 54 -2.55 5.58 -10.00
CA VAL A 54 -1.74 5.87 -11.20
C VAL A 54 -1.62 4.62 -12.08
N ALA A 55 -1.51 3.44 -11.48
CA ALA A 55 -1.46 2.17 -12.22
C ALA A 55 -2.84 1.50 -12.35
N ALA A 56 -3.92 2.21 -12.07
CA ALA A 56 -5.29 1.69 -12.09
C ALA A 56 -5.55 0.51 -11.15
N PHE A 57 -4.83 0.44 -10.05
CA PHE A 57 -5.07 -0.56 -9.00
C PHE A 57 -6.35 -0.22 -8.23
N GLU A 58 -7.00 -1.25 -7.70
CA GLU A 58 -8.19 -1.08 -6.87
C GLU A 58 -7.78 -0.77 -5.43
N VAL A 59 -8.30 0.32 -4.87
CA VAL A 59 -7.98 0.75 -3.51
C VAL A 59 -9.24 0.74 -2.66
N MET A 60 -9.18 0.05 -1.52
CA MET A 60 -10.28 -0.01 -0.56
C MET A 60 -10.08 1.08 0.49
N THR A 61 -10.85 2.18 0.40
CA THR A 61 -10.57 3.43 1.12
C THR A 61 -11.42 3.69 2.36
N ASN A 62 -12.54 3.01 2.51
CA ASN A 62 -13.54 3.35 3.53
C ASN A 62 -13.35 2.61 4.87
N ASN A 63 -12.11 2.38 5.25
CA ASN A 63 -11.80 1.57 6.41
C ASN A 63 -11.13 2.41 7.50
N VAL A 64 -11.79 2.52 8.66
CA VAL A 64 -11.22 3.19 9.83
C VAL A 64 -11.26 2.21 10.99
N PHE A 65 -10.15 2.01 11.65
CA PHE A 65 -10.02 1.02 12.72
C PHE A 65 -9.50 1.65 14.00
N PRO A 66 -10.22 1.47 15.12
CA PRO A 66 -9.75 1.96 16.42
C PRO A 66 -8.66 1.08 17.03
N THR A 67 -8.57 -0.20 16.62
CA THR A 67 -7.61 -1.14 17.19
C THR A 67 -6.83 -1.87 16.10
N VAL A 68 -5.64 -2.34 16.48
CA VAL A 68 -4.79 -3.15 15.60
C VAL A 68 -5.48 -4.47 15.21
N GLU A 69 -6.13 -5.12 16.16
CA GLU A 69 -6.80 -6.41 15.94
C GLU A 69 -7.88 -6.30 14.88
N GLU A 70 -8.69 -5.25 14.95
CA GLU A 70 -9.75 -5.02 13.97
C GLU A 70 -9.18 -4.75 12.58
N ALA A 71 -8.10 -3.97 12.50
CA ALA A 71 -7.44 -3.66 11.24
C ALA A 71 -6.84 -4.92 10.61
N VAL A 72 -6.15 -5.74 11.39
CA VAL A 72 -5.56 -6.99 10.92
C VAL A 72 -6.62 -7.95 10.41
N LYS A 73 -7.68 -8.12 11.17
CA LYS A 73 -8.80 -9.01 10.80
C LYS A 73 -9.44 -8.56 9.49
N ALA A 74 -9.75 -7.28 9.38
CA ALA A 74 -10.38 -6.73 8.18
C ALA A 74 -9.47 -6.85 6.96
N ALA A 75 -8.17 -6.61 7.12
CA ALA A 75 -7.19 -6.75 6.04
C ALA A 75 -7.14 -8.19 5.53
N LEU A 76 -7.09 -9.16 6.44
CA LEU A 76 -7.04 -10.58 6.07
C LEU A 76 -8.34 -11.03 5.41
N GLU A 77 -9.48 -10.54 5.86
CA GLU A 77 -10.79 -10.86 5.29
C GLU A 77 -11.02 -10.19 3.93
N SER A 78 -10.32 -9.09 3.65
CA SER A 78 -10.48 -8.32 2.40
C SER A 78 -10.01 -9.08 1.16
N GLY A 79 -9.08 -10.00 1.32
CA GLY A 79 -8.45 -10.68 0.19
C GLY A 79 -7.53 -9.79 -0.63
N ALA A 80 -7.09 -8.66 -0.09
CA ALA A 80 -6.22 -7.72 -0.79
C ALA A 80 -4.82 -8.31 -0.99
N ASP A 81 -4.13 -7.84 -2.03
CA ASP A 81 -2.74 -8.22 -2.31
C ASP A 81 -1.76 -7.50 -1.39
N ALA A 82 -2.12 -6.29 -0.97
CA ALA A 82 -1.29 -5.46 -0.10
C ALA A 82 -2.14 -4.65 0.86
N THR A 83 -1.58 -4.36 2.02
CA THR A 83 -2.17 -3.48 3.03
C THR A 83 -1.22 -2.31 3.26
N ILE A 84 -1.76 -1.10 3.31
CA ILE A 84 -0.99 0.10 3.60
C ILE A 84 -1.47 0.69 4.93
N VAL A 85 -0.56 0.81 5.89
CA VAL A 85 -0.86 1.40 7.20
C VAL A 85 -0.79 2.92 7.08
N CYS A 86 -1.88 3.60 7.40
CA CYS A 86 -2.00 5.05 7.31
C CYS A 86 -2.32 5.64 8.68
N SER A 87 -1.44 6.46 9.21
CA SER A 87 -1.65 7.21 10.45
C SER A 87 -0.57 8.27 10.60
N THR A 88 -0.35 8.79 11.81
CA THR A 88 0.70 9.78 12.08
C THR A 88 2.02 9.12 12.44
N ASP A 89 3.13 9.85 12.28
CA ASP A 89 4.45 9.37 12.67
C ASP A 89 4.52 9.00 14.15
N ALA A 90 3.81 9.72 14.99
CA ALA A 90 3.80 9.48 16.45
C ALA A 90 3.18 8.13 16.82
N THR A 91 2.24 7.62 16.02
CA THR A 91 1.54 6.37 16.30
C THR A 91 2.22 5.15 15.69
N TYR A 92 3.04 5.33 14.67
CA TYR A 92 3.64 4.23 13.93
C TYR A 92 4.52 3.28 14.76
N PRO A 93 5.32 3.74 15.73
CA PRO A 93 6.14 2.81 16.51
C PRO A 93 5.34 1.70 17.21
N GLU A 94 4.10 1.97 17.59
CA GLU A 94 3.21 0.97 18.17
C GLU A 94 2.36 0.24 17.13
N LEU A 95 1.77 0.99 16.21
CA LEU A 95 0.77 0.45 15.28
C LEU A 95 1.39 -0.34 14.12
N ALA A 96 2.39 0.22 13.47
CA ALA A 96 2.92 -0.35 12.23
C ALA A 96 3.52 -1.74 12.41
N PRO A 97 4.40 -1.98 13.39
CA PRO A 97 4.92 -3.32 13.62
C PRO A 97 3.84 -4.31 14.03
N ALA A 98 2.89 -3.88 14.86
CA ALA A 98 1.82 -4.73 15.35
C ALA A 98 0.90 -5.20 14.22
N VAL A 99 0.50 -4.30 13.34
CA VAL A 99 -0.31 -4.62 12.17
C VAL A 99 0.45 -5.57 11.24
N THR A 100 1.72 -5.26 10.99
CA THR A 100 2.57 -6.07 10.11
C THR A 100 2.72 -7.49 10.65
N LYS A 101 3.06 -7.64 11.92
CA LYS A 101 3.21 -8.96 12.56
C LYS A 101 1.91 -9.74 12.53
N GLY A 102 0.79 -9.09 12.83
CA GLY A 102 -0.52 -9.72 12.83
C GLY A 102 -0.91 -10.28 11.47
N ILE A 103 -0.67 -9.50 10.41
CA ILE A 103 -0.96 -9.93 9.04
C ILE A 103 -0.01 -11.04 8.61
N LYS A 104 1.29 -10.88 8.82
CA LYS A 104 2.30 -11.85 8.39
C LYS A 104 2.21 -13.18 9.13
N ALA A 105 1.69 -13.19 10.34
CA ALA A 105 1.49 -14.43 11.10
C ALA A 105 0.44 -15.34 10.46
N VAL A 106 -0.55 -14.77 9.77
CA VAL A 106 -1.64 -15.52 9.13
C VAL A 106 -1.42 -15.65 7.63
N ASN A 107 -1.00 -14.57 6.97
CA ASN A 107 -0.77 -14.55 5.53
C ASN A 107 0.57 -13.85 5.21
N PRO A 108 1.67 -14.60 5.21
CA PRO A 108 2.98 -14.01 4.93
C PRO A 108 3.16 -13.52 3.48
N GLU A 109 2.28 -13.90 2.59
CA GLU A 109 2.32 -13.46 1.19
C GLU A 109 1.69 -12.08 0.98
N MET A 110 0.81 -11.64 1.89
CA MET A 110 0.24 -10.30 1.79
C MET A 110 1.32 -9.26 2.05
N LYS A 111 1.49 -8.33 1.12
CA LYS A 111 2.46 -7.24 1.27
C LYS A 111 1.92 -6.22 2.29
N VAL A 112 2.81 -5.65 3.08
CA VAL A 112 2.46 -4.60 4.04
C VAL A 112 3.36 -3.40 3.79
N PHE A 113 2.76 -2.25 3.55
CA PHE A 113 3.47 -1.00 3.30
C PHE A 113 3.11 0.04 4.36
N LEU A 114 4.01 0.97 4.59
CA LEU A 114 3.78 2.11 5.47
C LEU A 114 3.60 3.38 4.65
N ALA A 115 2.57 4.15 4.94
CA ALA A 115 2.36 5.46 4.31
C ALA A 115 3.17 6.51 5.06
N GLY A 116 4.29 6.93 4.51
CA GLY A 116 5.17 7.93 5.07
C GLY A 116 6.64 7.55 4.96
N ALA A 117 7.51 8.51 5.26
CA ALA A 117 8.96 8.30 5.30
C ALA A 117 9.38 8.05 6.76
N PRO A 118 9.72 6.81 7.12
CA PRO A 118 10.05 6.49 8.52
C PRO A 118 11.43 7.01 8.90
N SER A 119 11.62 7.26 10.21
CA SER A 119 12.95 7.48 10.75
C SER A 119 13.76 6.18 10.66
N ALA A 120 15.08 6.26 10.82
CA ALA A 120 15.93 5.07 10.77
C ALA A 120 15.53 4.04 11.85
N GLU A 121 15.18 4.51 13.03
CA GLU A 121 14.73 3.64 14.14
C GLU A 121 13.41 2.95 13.82
N LEU A 122 12.43 3.68 13.31
CA LEU A 122 11.14 3.13 12.93
C LEU A 122 11.30 2.12 11.80
N LYS A 123 12.13 2.43 10.82
CA LYS A 123 12.39 1.54 9.70
C LYS A 123 12.96 0.20 10.16
N GLU A 124 13.91 0.21 11.09
CA GLU A 124 14.45 -1.02 11.66
C GLU A 124 13.38 -1.87 12.33
N ILE A 125 12.53 -1.24 13.13
CA ILE A 125 11.44 -1.94 13.84
C ILE A 125 10.45 -2.53 12.84
N CYS A 126 10.07 -1.79 11.82
CA CYS A 126 9.13 -2.25 10.81
C CYS A 126 9.72 -3.35 9.93
N ASP A 127 10.97 -3.21 9.52
CA ASP A 127 11.65 -4.23 8.73
C ASP A 127 11.75 -5.54 9.51
N ALA A 128 12.06 -5.47 10.80
CA ALA A 128 12.10 -6.64 11.67
C ALA A 128 10.72 -7.30 11.83
N ALA A 129 9.64 -6.54 11.72
CA ALA A 129 8.28 -7.07 11.77
C ALA A 129 7.84 -7.71 10.45
N GLY A 130 8.58 -7.46 9.36
CA GLY A 130 8.28 -8.01 8.04
C GLY A 130 7.64 -7.04 7.06
N MET A 131 7.71 -5.75 7.33
CA MET A 131 7.18 -4.73 6.42
C MET A 131 7.94 -4.72 5.10
N ASP A 132 7.21 -4.65 3.99
CA ASP A 132 7.79 -4.84 2.66
C ASP A 132 8.32 -3.55 2.03
N ASP A 133 7.67 -2.41 2.26
CA ASP A 133 8.10 -1.15 1.67
C ASP A 133 7.45 0.05 2.38
N TYR A 134 7.89 1.23 1.99
CA TYR A 134 7.46 2.52 2.54
C TYR A 134 7.07 3.44 1.39
N ILE A 135 5.89 4.03 1.46
CA ILE A 135 5.36 4.87 0.38
C ILE A 135 5.28 6.32 0.87
N SER A 136 6.07 7.19 0.25
CA SER A 136 6.12 8.61 0.60
C SER A 136 6.37 9.43 -0.66
N VAL A 137 6.45 10.75 -0.48
CA VAL A 137 6.80 11.67 -1.58
C VAL A 137 8.21 11.41 -2.13
N LYS A 138 9.06 10.72 -1.37
CA LYS A 138 10.41 10.34 -1.80
C LYS A 138 10.45 9.03 -2.59
N SER A 139 9.36 8.26 -2.61
CA SER A 139 9.31 6.99 -3.32
C SER A 139 9.29 7.21 -4.83
N ASN A 140 9.95 6.31 -5.56
CA ASN A 140 9.83 6.30 -7.02
C ASN A 140 8.52 5.62 -7.39
N CYS A 141 7.52 6.42 -7.73
CA CYS A 141 6.17 5.93 -8.03
C CYS A 141 6.18 4.92 -9.18
N TYR A 142 6.84 5.24 -10.28
CA TYR A 142 6.89 4.37 -11.45
C TYR A 142 7.50 3.00 -11.11
N GLU A 143 8.66 2.99 -10.49
CA GLU A 143 9.35 1.74 -10.16
C GLU A 143 8.59 0.89 -9.14
N THR A 144 7.97 1.52 -8.14
CA THR A 144 7.18 0.83 -7.15
C THR A 144 5.97 0.14 -7.79
N LEU A 145 5.24 0.86 -8.63
CA LEU A 145 4.06 0.32 -9.30
C LEU A 145 4.43 -0.75 -10.31
N LEU A 146 5.51 -0.57 -11.05
CA LEU A 146 6.02 -1.54 -11.99
C LEU A 146 6.38 -2.86 -11.29
N ARG A 147 7.05 -2.78 -10.15
CA ARG A 147 7.40 -3.95 -9.34
C ARG A 147 6.14 -4.68 -8.87
N MET A 148 5.12 -3.96 -8.41
CA MET A 148 3.87 -4.56 -7.98
C MET A 148 3.16 -5.28 -9.12
N GLN A 149 3.17 -4.71 -10.33
CA GLN A 149 2.61 -5.35 -11.51
C GLN A 149 3.36 -6.65 -11.85
N LYS A 150 4.68 -6.61 -11.75
CA LYS A 150 5.52 -7.77 -12.01
C LYS A 150 5.26 -8.89 -11.00
N GLU A 151 5.17 -8.54 -9.73
CA GLU A 151 4.87 -9.51 -8.67
C GLU A 151 3.48 -10.11 -8.82
N ARG A 152 2.54 -9.37 -9.39
CA ARG A 152 1.18 -9.85 -9.64
C ARG A 152 1.09 -10.70 -10.90
N GLY A 153 2.14 -10.81 -11.69
CA GLY A 153 2.17 -11.61 -12.90
C GLY A 153 1.59 -10.94 -14.13
N MET A 154 1.61 -9.61 -14.16
CA MET A 154 1.09 -8.86 -15.31
C MET A 154 2.04 -8.90 -16.52
N PHE A 155 3.30 -9.27 -16.31
CA PHE A 155 4.27 -9.47 -17.40
C PHE A 155 5.48 -10.27 -16.96
#